data_c134f6c2cc56a9283d1e783ea04c0fae
#
_entry.id   c134f6c2cc56a9283d1e783ea04c0fae
#
_cell.length_a   1.000
_cell.length_b   1.000
_cell.length_c   1.000
_cell.angle_alpha   90.00
_cell.angle_beta   90.00
_cell.angle_gamma   90.00
#
_symmetry.space_group_name_H-M   'P 1'
#
loop_
_entity.id
_entity.type
_entity.pdbx_description
1 polymer ?
#
loop_
_entity_poly.entity_id
_entity_poly.type
_entity_poly.pdbx_seq_one_letter_code
_entity_poly.pdbx_strand_id
1 'polypeptide(L)'
;MKKLVLIRHAKSSWEFNLEDRDRPLSKKGIKRIKQMAMHNPEIFSSSEIIFSSTANRAIHTTSILVNSLLISFKTVNLVEDLYTFEASKLIHFLKKLSDKYESVICVGHNPAFTDAASFLSNTELDYLPTSAWAKLEFQQSKWTNIADGALTLGIPKIILK
;
A
#
# COMPACT_ATOMS: atom_id res chain seq x y z
N MET A 1 -15.71 -12.16 -1.87
CA MET A 1 -14.97 -11.15 -2.67
C MET A 1 -13.83 -10.58 -1.84
N LYS A 2 -12.64 -10.48 -2.40
CA LYS A 2 -11.49 -9.92 -1.70
C LYS A 2 -11.18 -8.53 -2.21
N LYS A 3 -10.82 -7.61 -1.32
CA LYS A 3 -10.40 -6.24 -1.63
C LYS A 3 -8.98 -6.01 -1.13
N LEU A 4 -8.15 -5.48 -1.99
CA LEU A 4 -6.75 -5.17 -1.68
C LEU A 4 -6.45 -3.73 -2.06
N VAL A 5 -5.85 -2.98 -1.15
CA VAL A 5 -5.28 -1.67 -1.47
C VAL A 5 -3.78 -1.74 -1.28
N LEU A 6 -3.04 -1.52 -2.34
CA LEU A 6 -1.59 -1.41 -2.32
C LEU A 6 -1.21 0.07 -2.31
N ILE A 7 -0.50 0.50 -1.28
CA ILE A 7 -0.05 1.90 -1.14
C ILE A 7 1.46 1.93 -1.22
N ARG A 8 2.02 2.64 -2.19
CA ARG A 8 3.44 2.92 -2.18
C ARG A 8 3.74 3.98 -1.13
N HIS A 9 4.79 3.75 -0.32
CA HIS A 9 5.20 4.71 0.71
C HIS A 9 5.34 6.13 0.15
N ALA A 10 5.17 7.14 0.99
CA ALA A 10 5.33 8.54 0.63
C ALA A 10 6.80 8.88 0.34
N LYS A 11 7.04 10.05 -0.24
CA LYS A 11 8.38 10.49 -0.63
C LYS A 11 9.32 10.54 0.58
N SER A 12 10.42 9.80 0.49
CA SER A 12 11.44 9.75 1.53
C SER A 12 12.51 10.82 1.33
N SER A 13 13.23 11.14 2.41
CA SER A 13 14.34 12.09 2.43
C SER A 13 15.66 11.38 2.16
N TRP A 14 16.55 12.06 1.42
CA TRP A 14 17.94 11.66 1.20
C TRP A 14 18.92 12.58 1.92
N GLU A 15 18.42 13.49 2.80
CA GLU A 15 19.25 14.47 3.50
C GLU A 15 20.23 13.83 4.50
N PHE A 16 19.86 12.66 5.01
CA PHE A 16 20.63 12.00 6.07
C PHE A 16 21.44 10.85 5.50
N ASN A 17 22.64 10.65 6.04
CA ASN A 17 23.47 9.50 5.70
C ASN A 17 23.00 8.27 6.49
N LEU A 18 21.94 7.66 6.04
CA LEU A 18 21.29 6.50 6.68
C LEU A 18 21.22 5.32 5.71
N GLU A 19 21.12 4.13 6.28
CA GLU A 19 20.81 2.94 5.51
C GLU A 19 19.40 3.07 4.90
N ASP A 20 19.15 2.34 3.81
CA ASP A 20 17.87 2.40 3.10
C ASP A 20 16.66 2.19 4.03
N ARG A 21 16.75 1.21 4.93
CA ARG A 21 15.68 0.88 5.89
C ARG A 21 15.32 2.05 6.78
N ASP A 22 16.29 2.87 7.14
CA ASP A 22 16.16 3.91 8.18
C ASP A 22 15.78 5.28 7.62
N ARG A 23 15.70 5.45 6.31
CA ARG A 23 15.38 6.74 5.71
C ARG A 23 13.97 7.20 6.09
N PRO A 24 13.82 8.43 6.62
CA PRO A 24 12.52 9.00 6.97
C PRO A 24 11.80 9.58 5.76
N LEU A 25 10.54 9.96 5.95
CA LEU A 25 9.81 10.74 4.95
C LEU A 25 10.35 12.17 4.88
N SER A 26 10.28 12.74 3.68
CA SER A 26 10.49 14.18 3.48
C SER A 26 9.25 14.97 3.96
N LYS A 27 9.42 16.28 4.20
CA LYS A 27 8.28 17.17 4.53
C LYS A 27 7.20 17.13 3.43
N LYS A 28 7.62 17.10 2.17
CA LYS A 28 6.73 16.98 1.02
C LYS A 28 5.98 15.64 1.03
N GLY A 29 6.66 14.56 1.38
CA GLY A 29 6.03 13.22 1.51
C GLY A 29 4.98 13.19 2.61
N ILE A 30 5.27 13.74 3.78
CA ILE A 30 4.32 13.84 4.90
C ILE A 30 3.06 14.60 4.48
N LYS A 31 3.23 15.76 3.86
CA LYS A 31 2.11 16.57 3.39
C LYS A 31 1.26 15.80 2.37
N ARG A 32 1.91 15.16 1.41
CA ARG A 32 1.24 14.46 0.31
C ARG A 32 0.41 13.27 0.80
N ILE A 33 0.94 12.45 1.70
CA ILE A 33 0.18 11.30 2.20
C ILE A 33 -1.02 11.72 3.05
N LYS A 34 -0.91 12.83 3.81
CA LYS A 34 -2.07 13.40 4.49
C LYS A 34 -3.16 13.80 3.52
N GLN A 35 -2.80 14.48 2.43
CA GLN A 35 -3.74 14.88 1.39
C GLN A 35 -4.41 13.67 0.73
N MET A 36 -3.65 12.63 0.44
CA MET A 36 -4.17 11.40 -0.16
C MET A 36 -5.16 10.69 0.77
N ALA A 37 -4.84 10.61 2.06
CA ALA A 37 -5.72 10.01 3.07
C ALA A 37 -7.07 10.74 3.16
N MET A 38 -7.03 12.06 3.15
CA MET A 38 -8.24 12.90 3.33
C MET A 38 -9.07 13.05 2.06
N HIS A 39 -8.47 12.80 0.88
CA HIS A 39 -9.19 12.95 -0.39
C HIS A 39 -10.20 11.82 -0.64
N ASN A 40 -9.80 10.59 -0.36
CA ASN A 40 -10.65 9.40 -0.53
C ASN A 40 -10.62 8.52 0.73
N PRO A 41 -11.14 9.00 1.87
CA PRO A 41 -11.04 8.25 3.12
C PRO A 41 -11.71 6.87 3.06
N GLU A 42 -12.76 6.72 2.24
CA GLU A 42 -13.49 5.47 2.07
C GLU A 42 -12.64 4.34 1.47
N ILE A 43 -11.60 4.66 0.73
CA ILE A 43 -10.67 3.66 0.16
C ILE A 43 -9.97 2.88 1.29
N PHE A 44 -9.70 3.55 2.41
CA PHE A 44 -8.89 3.02 3.49
C PHE A 44 -9.70 2.58 4.70
N SER A 45 -10.79 3.28 4.99
CA SER A 45 -11.55 3.11 6.26
C SER A 45 -12.29 1.78 6.36
N SER A 46 -12.56 1.12 5.24
CA SER A 46 -13.25 -0.17 5.21
C SER A 46 -12.31 -1.38 5.41
N SER A 47 -11.01 -1.15 5.54
CA SER A 47 -10.04 -2.26 5.67
C SER A 47 -10.02 -2.83 7.09
N GLU A 48 -9.97 -4.14 7.17
CA GLU A 48 -9.96 -4.89 8.43
C GLU A 48 -8.58 -4.98 9.04
N ILE A 49 -7.55 -4.97 8.19
CA ILE A 49 -6.16 -5.10 8.61
C ILE A 49 -5.25 -4.33 7.66
N ILE A 50 -4.18 -3.77 8.22
CA ILE A 50 -3.14 -3.06 7.48
C ILE A 50 -1.81 -3.75 7.74
N PHE A 51 -1.14 -4.15 6.67
CA PHE A 51 0.22 -4.67 6.73
C PHE A 51 1.18 -3.61 6.18
N SER A 52 2.23 -3.33 6.93
CA SER A 52 3.25 -2.36 6.52
C SER A 52 4.62 -3.03 6.46
N SER A 53 5.39 -2.67 5.44
CA SER A 53 6.83 -2.93 5.42
C SER A 53 7.49 -2.39 6.70
N THR A 54 8.58 -3.01 7.10
CA THR A 54 9.36 -2.62 8.28
C THR A 54 10.33 -1.46 8.01
N ALA A 55 10.45 -0.98 6.78
CA ALA A 55 11.23 0.21 6.48
C ALA A 55 10.58 1.46 7.09
N ASN A 56 11.38 2.38 7.63
CA ASN A 56 10.88 3.60 8.30
C ASN A 56 9.91 4.41 7.44
N ARG A 57 10.21 4.59 6.15
CA ARG A 57 9.34 5.34 5.24
C ARG A 57 7.96 4.72 5.06
N ALA A 58 7.86 3.39 5.13
CA ALA A 58 6.57 2.69 5.05
C ALA A 58 5.82 2.76 6.38
N ILE A 59 6.50 2.56 7.51
CA ILE A 59 5.92 2.70 8.85
C ILE A 59 5.39 4.12 9.05
N HIS A 60 6.15 5.13 8.68
CA HIS A 60 5.77 6.54 8.81
C HIS A 60 4.55 6.85 7.92
N THR A 61 4.55 6.38 6.68
CA THR A 61 3.38 6.50 5.78
C THR A 61 2.14 5.90 6.42
N THR A 62 2.25 4.67 6.93
CA THR A 62 1.14 3.96 7.59
C THR A 62 0.65 4.71 8.82
N SER A 63 1.56 5.21 9.65
CA SER A 63 1.23 5.97 10.87
C SER A 63 0.44 7.24 10.53
N ILE A 64 0.85 7.98 9.51
CA ILE A 64 0.14 9.18 9.06
C ILE A 64 -1.24 8.82 8.53
N LEU A 65 -1.34 7.76 7.73
CA LEU A 65 -2.61 7.29 7.17
C LEU A 65 -3.62 6.97 8.27
N VAL A 66 -3.25 6.09 9.22
CA VAL A 66 -4.19 5.67 10.28
C VAL A 66 -4.53 6.80 11.23
N ASN A 67 -3.56 7.67 11.54
CA ASN A 67 -3.80 8.82 12.40
C ASN A 67 -4.72 9.84 11.74
N SER A 68 -4.54 10.11 10.46
CA SER A 68 -5.39 11.04 9.70
C SER A 68 -6.84 10.59 9.60
N LEU A 69 -7.06 9.27 9.54
CA LEU A 69 -8.39 8.68 9.38
C LEU A 69 -8.99 8.13 10.68
N LEU A 70 -8.31 8.34 11.81
CA LEU A 70 -8.73 7.82 13.12
C LEU A 70 -8.94 6.30 13.12
N ILE A 71 -8.13 5.59 12.35
CA ILE A 71 -8.09 4.12 12.34
C ILE A 71 -7.25 3.68 13.53
N SER A 72 -7.68 2.61 14.21
CA SER A 72 -6.93 2.07 15.35
C SER A 72 -5.58 1.50 14.92
N PHE A 73 -4.50 1.85 15.62
CA PHE A 73 -3.18 1.24 15.43
C PHE A 73 -3.17 -0.27 15.69
N LYS A 74 -4.17 -0.80 16.40
CA LYS A 74 -4.32 -2.25 16.60
C LYS A 74 -4.55 -3.01 15.29
N THR A 75 -4.99 -2.33 14.24
CA THR A 75 -5.17 -2.95 12.91
C THR A 75 -3.87 -3.02 12.12
N VAL A 76 -2.80 -2.36 12.58
CA VAL A 76 -1.52 -2.28 11.88
C VAL A 76 -0.59 -3.41 12.30
N ASN A 77 -0.05 -4.12 11.33
CA ASN A 77 0.94 -5.18 11.52
C ASN A 77 2.17 -4.89 10.66
N LEU A 78 3.34 -4.82 11.30
CA LEU A 78 4.60 -4.66 10.60
C LEU A 78 5.10 -6.04 10.17
N VAL A 79 5.37 -6.21 8.88
CA VAL A 79 5.83 -7.48 8.33
C VAL A 79 7.05 -7.30 7.43
N GLU A 80 8.09 -8.04 7.73
CA GLU A 80 9.35 -8.00 6.97
C GLU A 80 9.16 -8.43 5.51
N ASP A 81 8.21 -9.32 5.23
CA ASP A 81 7.91 -9.80 3.88
C ASP A 81 7.51 -8.66 2.92
N LEU A 82 7.00 -7.55 3.44
CA LEU A 82 6.66 -6.38 2.62
C LEU A 82 7.86 -5.46 2.36
N TYR A 83 8.97 -5.67 3.05
CA TYR A 83 10.23 -5.01 2.70
C TYR A 83 10.88 -5.76 1.54
N THR A 84 10.28 -5.64 0.39
CA THR A 84 10.71 -6.30 -0.82
C THR A 84 10.52 -5.38 -2.03
N PHE A 85 11.34 -5.59 -3.05
CA PHE A 85 11.25 -4.92 -4.34
C PHE A 85 10.80 -5.89 -5.45
N GLU A 86 10.50 -7.14 -5.09
CA GLU A 86 10.10 -8.21 -6.01
C GLU A 86 8.60 -8.51 -5.89
N ALA A 87 7.88 -8.38 -7.01
CA ALA A 87 6.44 -8.67 -7.07
C ALA A 87 6.11 -10.11 -6.67
N SER A 88 6.95 -11.07 -7.03
CA SER A 88 6.73 -12.48 -6.70
C SER A 88 6.64 -12.73 -5.19
N LYS A 89 7.48 -12.04 -4.40
CA LYS A 89 7.46 -12.14 -2.94
C LYS A 89 6.20 -11.51 -2.35
N LEU A 90 5.80 -10.37 -2.87
CA LEU A 90 4.55 -9.71 -2.46
C LEU A 90 3.34 -10.59 -2.77
N ILE A 91 3.24 -11.12 -3.99
CA ILE A 91 2.14 -11.99 -4.39
C ILE A 91 2.08 -13.26 -3.53
N HIS A 92 3.25 -13.85 -3.24
CA HIS A 92 3.34 -15.01 -2.35
C HIS A 92 2.79 -14.69 -0.95
N PHE A 93 3.16 -13.55 -0.38
CA PHE A 93 2.62 -13.06 0.89
C PHE A 93 1.09 -12.92 0.84
N LEU A 94 0.57 -12.25 -0.20
CA LEU A 94 -0.87 -12.02 -0.36
C LEU A 94 -1.65 -13.33 -0.45
N LYS A 95 -1.14 -14.31 -1.18
CA LYS A 95 -1.81 -15.61 -1.35
C LYS A 95 -1.84 -16.47 -0.10
N LYS A 96 -1.04 -16.13 0.91
CA LYS A 96 -1.01 -16.79 2.21
C LYS A 96 -1.85 -16.10 3.28
N LEU A 97 -2.49 -14.98 2.97
CA LEU A 97 -3.33 -14.28 3.92
C LEU A 97 -4.49 -15.17 4.38
N SER A 98 -4.90 -14.99 5.64
CA SER A 98 -6.06 -15.67 6.18
C SER A 98 -7.33 -15.23 5.44
N ASP A 99 -8.14 -16.20 5.02
CA ASP A 99 -9.39 -15.93 4.31
C ASP A 99 -10.47 -15.26 5.17
N LYS A 100 -10.24 -15.16 6.48
CA LYS A 100 -11.11 -14.38 7.37
C LYS A 100 -11.12 -12.90 7.02
N TYR A 101 -10.03 -12.38 6.41
CA TYR A 101 -9.97 -10.98 5.98
C TYR A 101 -10.58 -10.83 4.58
N GLU A 102 -11.57 -9.97 4.46
CA GLU A 102 -12.16 -9.61 3.18
C GLU A 102 -11.49 -8.38 2.56
N SER A 103 -10.97 -7.47 3.39
CA SER A 103 -10.39 -6.21 2.95
C SER A 103 -9.05 -5.94 3.66
N VAL A 104 -8.00 -5.79 2.87
CA VAL A 104 -6.61 -5.64 3.34
C VAL A 104 -5.95 -4.45 2.68
N ILE A 105 -5.17 -3.70 3.48
CA ILE A 105 -4.23 -2.68 2.97
C ILE A 105 -2.81 -3.20 3.15
N CYS A 106 -1.97 -2.99 2.15
CA CYS A 106 -0.51 -3.19 2.25
C CYS A 106 0.21 -1.88 1.90
N VAL A 107 1.21 -1.53 2.71
CA VAL A 107 2.08 -0.36 2.48
C VAL A 107 3.51 -0.84 2.24
N GLY A 108 4.09 -0.46 1.12
CA GLY A 108 5.43 -0.94 0.77
C GLY A 108 6.05 -0.20 -0.42
N HIS A 109 6.71 -0.93 -1.29
CA HIS A 109 7.73 -0.42 -2.18
C HIS A 109 7.52 -0.81 -3.64
N ASN A 110 8.10 0.00 -4.53
CA ASN A 110 8.26 -0.32 -5.95
C ASN A 110 9.65 -0.91 -6.23
N PRO A 111 9.79 -1.67 -7.31
CA PRO A 111 8.75 -1.97 -8.32
C PRO A 111 7.74 -3.05 -7.92
N ALA A 112 7.91 -3.70 -6.77
CA ALA A 112 7.04 -4.80 -6.34
C ALA A 112 5.55 -4.46 -6.40
N PHE A 113 5.14 -3.28 -5.92
CA PHE A 113 3.74 -2.89 -5.85
C PHE A 113 3.14 -2.60 -7.22
N THR A 114 3.84 -1.89 -8.09
CA THR A 114 3.39 -1.66 -9.47
C THR A 114 3.25 -2.98 -10.22
N ASP A 115 4.27 -3.83 -10.16
CA ASP A 115 4.29 -5.09 -10.90
C ASP A 115 3.24 -6.09 -10.38
N ALA A 116 3.03 -6.14 -9.07
CA ALA A 116 1.99 -6.99 -8.48
C ALA A 116 0.59 -6.51 -8.86
N ALA A 117 0.33 -5.21 -8.82
CA ALA A 117 -0.96 -4.64 -9.23
C ALA A 117 -1.24 -4.93 -10.71
N SER A 118 -0.23 -4.78 -11.56
CA SER A 118 -0.33 -5.11 -12.99
C SER A 118 -0.66 -6.59 -13.21
N PHE A 119 0.09 -7.48 -12.55
CA PHE A 119 -0.12 -8.93 -12.66
C PHE A 119 -1.51 -9.35 -12.16
N LEU A 120 -1.91 -8.89 -10.97
CA LEU A 120 -3.16 -9.30 -10.32
C LEU A 120 -4.41 -8.73 -10.99
N SER A 121 -4.29 -7.64 -11.75
CA SER A 121 -5.39 -7.05 -12.50
C SER A 121 -5.39 -7.43 -13.97
N ASN A 122 -4.35 -8.12 -14.43
CA ASN A 122 -4.14 -8.39 -15.85
C ASN A 122 -4.20 -7.10 -16.69
N THR A 123 -3.67 -6.00 -16.13
CA THR A 123 -3.66 -4.67 -16.75
C THR A 123 -2.23 -4.13 -16.72
N GLU A 124 -1.74 -3.69 -17.86
CA GLU A 124 -0.42 -3.06 -17.92
C GLU A 124 -0.44 -1.72 -17.19
N LEU A 125 0.48 -1.54 -16.24
CA LEU A 125 0.65 -0.32 -15.47
C LEU A 125 2.03 0.25 -15.72
N ASP A 126 2.11 1.58 -15.90
CA ASP A 126 3.39 2.25 -16.01
C ASP A 126 4.13 2.21 -14.67
N TYR A 127 3.65 2.99 -13.70
CA TYR A 127 4.41 3.21 -12.48
C TYR A 127 3.54 3.88 -11.42
N LEU A 128 3.51 3.31 -10.22
CA LEU A 128 2.87 3.94 -9.08
C LEU A 128 3.84 4.96 -8.46
N PRO A 129 3.53 6.26 -8.51
CA PRO A 129 4.35 7.25 -7.80
C PRO A 129 4.26 7.08 -6.29
N THR A 130 5.15 7.73 -5.55
CA THR A 130 5.06 7.77 -4.08
C THR A 130 3.71 8.32 -3.63
N SER A 131 3.15 7.78 -2.57
CA SER A 131 1.81 8.07 -2.02
C SER A 131 0.64 7.64 -2.91
N ALA A 132 0.89 7.05 -4.07
CA ALA A 132 -0.18 6.49 -4.91
C ALA A 132 -0.71 5.19 -4.33
N TRP A 133 -1.94 4.88 -4.66
CA TRP A 133 -2.55 3.61 -4.27
C TRP A 133 -3.19 2.91 -5.48
N ALA A 134 -3.21 1.60 -5.40
CA ALA A 134 -3.92 0.72 -6.34
C ALA A 134 -4.91 -0.12 -5.55
N LYS A 135 -6.20 0.03 -5.85
CA LYS A 135 -7.26 -0.80 -5.26
C LYS A 135 -7.62 -1.89 -6.26
N LEU A 136 -7.63 -3.14 -5.80
CA LEU A 136 -8.04 -4.31 -6.57
C LEU A 136 -9.22 -4.99 -5.88
N GLU A 137 -10.25 -5.27 -6.64
CA GLU A 137 -11.43 -6.00 -6.18
C GLU A 137 -11.53 -7.31 -6.93
N PHE A 138 -11.46 -8.42 -6.19
CA PHE A 138 -11.44 -9.77 -6.74
C PHE A 138 -12.76 -10.48 -6.52
N GLN A 139 -13.20 -11.27 -7.49
CA GLN A 139 -14.40 -12.10 -7.36
C GLN A 139 -14.16 -13.34 -6.49
N GLN A 140 -12.90 -13.75 -6.35
CA GLN A 140 -12.54 -14.94 -5.57
C GLN A 140 -12.78 -14.71 -4.07
N SER A 141 -13.16 -15.78 -3.37
CA SER A 141 -13.38 -15.78 -1.92
C SER A 141 -12.14 -16.14 -1.11
N LYS A 142 -11.08 -16.60 -1.78
CA LYS A 142 -9.84 -17.04 -1.13
C LYS A 142 -8.66 -16.27 -1.66
N TRP A 143 -7.79 -15.82 -0.77
CA TRP A 143 -6.56 -15.11 -1.13
C TRP A 143 -5.63 -15.93 -2.02
N THR A 144 -5.59 -17.24 -1.81
CA THR A 144 -4.75 -18.12 -2.63
C THR A 144 -5.12 -18.10 -4.12
N ASN A 145 -6.36 -17.73 -4.45
CA ASN A 145 -6.91 -17.79 -5.81
C ASN A 145 -7.06 -16.41 -6.47
N ILE A 146 -6.68 -15.32 -5.81
CA ILE A 146 -6.89 -13.97 -6.36
C ILE A 146 -6.27 -13.81 -7.75
N ALA A 147 -7.05 -13.30 -8.67
CA ALA A 147 -6.65 -13.03 -10.06
C ALA A 147 -7.70 -12.12 -10.72
N ASP A 148 -7.31 -11.48 -11.81
CA ASP A 148 -8.19 -10.65 -12.66
C ASP A 148 -8.99 -9.62 -11.85
N GLY A 149 -8.33 -8.97 -10.90
CA GLY A 149 -8.94 -7.96 -10.05
C GLY A 149 -9.33 -6.70 -10.82
N ALA A 150 -10.51 -6.15 -10.51
CA ALA A 150 -10.90 -4.84 -11.02
C ALA A 150 -10.03 -3.76 -10.37
N LEU A 151 -9.28 -3.02 -11.19
CA LEU A 151 -8.27 -2.07 -10.75
C LEU A 151 -8.81 -0.64 -10.74
N THR A 152 -8.56 0.07 -9.65
CA THR A 152 -8.76 1.53 -9.54
C THR A 152 -7.47 2.14 -8.99
N LEU A 153 -7.06 3.28 -9.52
CA LEU A 153 -5.82 3.96 -9.13
C LEU A 153 -6.07 5.32 -8.50
N GLY A 154 -5.33 5.62 -7.45
CA GLY A 154 -5.25 6.96 -6.88
C GLY A 154 -3.85 7.53 -7.11
N ILE A 155 -3.73 8.40 -8.11
CA ILE A 155 -2.46 9.03 -8.47
C ILE A 155 -2.45 10.47 -7.97
N PRO A 156 -1.49 10.87 -7.09
CA PRO A 156 -1.50 12.19 -6.47
C PRO A 156 -1.65 13.36 -7.45
N LYS A 157 -0.91 13.35 -8.54
CA LYS A 157 -0.96 14.42 -9.55
C LYS A 157 -2.32 14.52 -10.25
N ILE A 158 -3.11 13.47 -10.24
CA ILE A 158 -4.43 13.42 -10.88
C ILE A 158 -5.51 13.82 -9.90
N ILE A 159 -5.52 13.22 -8.71
CA ILE A 159 -6.62 13.41 -7.75
C ILE A 159 -6.47 14.64 -6.85
N LEU A 160 -5.26 15.17 -6.68
CA LEU A 160 -4.98 16.34 -5.84
C LEU A 160 -4.85 17.66 -6.63
N LYS A 161 -5.44 17.72 -7.79
CA LYS A 161 -5.44 18.96 -8.58
C LYS A 161 -6.25 20.07 -7.94
#